data_dd0fe0c1da61f7fafc3ae8bdb4743670
#
_entry.id   dd0fe0c1da61f7fafc3ae8bdb4743670
#
_cell.length_a   1.000
_cell.length_b   1.000
_cell.length_c   1.000
_cell.angle_alpha   90.00
_cell.angle_beta   90.00
_cell.angle_gamma   90.00
#
_symmetry.space_group_name_H-M   'P 1'
#
loop_
_entity.id
_entity.type
_entity.pdbx_description
1 polymer ?
#
loop_
_entity_poly.entity_id
_entity_poly.type
_entity_poly.pdbx_seq_one_letter_code
_entity_poly.pdbx_strand_id
1 'polypeptide(L)'
;MTVSLSESERLDERIREVVSRDLCSGCGACTLLDSGLDMRENEAGYLRPVRSTRGMVDTRAEVTFRKICPGVTVSSNRAYGSKRHPVMGSYREMWVSWALDSEMRHRGSSGGVLTALSAWLLESGRAARVVGAQAAPDPRRSIPVTITTRAEALAAAGSRYTPVATLSAPDVLLANSAVVAKPCEASALSSLVAPLKEQGIDPLILSFFCAGTPSAIATDRLLLTLGVESTTPLEELWYRGHGWPGRFTARDGATTVSVGYDESWGSALGPTTQWRCKVCPDGVGESADIVAADYWQVDGRGYPIFSEGDGTSALIARTKRGAEVIREAARAGIIHIEIARMDSLAAVQPLQRDRRSFLAARILGSILAGRPTPVFRGFGLIRLSLRHPLRAMSVSRGTYSRIRRARNASV
;
A
#
# COMPACT_ATOMS: atom_id res chain seq x y z
N MET A 1 -17.64 -8.08 41.67
CA MET A 1 -16.63 -7.06 41.30
C MET A 1 -16.22 -7.29 39.87
N THR A 2 -16.70 -6.49 38.92
CA THR A 2 -16.22 -6.51 37.51
C THR A 2 -14.84 -5.86 37.50
N VAL A 3 -13.80 -6.68 37.28
CA VAL A 3 -12.44 -6.18 37.10
C VAL A 3 -12.45 -5.30 35.85
N SER A 4 -12.20 -4.01 35.99
CA SER A 4 -12.06 -3.10 34.86
C SER A 4 -10.77 -3.43 34.12
N LEU A 5 -10.87 -3.74 32.84
CA LEU A 5 -9.71 -3.98 31.97
C LEU A 5 -8.83 -2.72 31.91
N SER A 6 -7.52 -2.91 31.92
CA SER A 6 -6.54 -1.86 31.64
C SER A 6 -6.68 -1.38 30.16
N GLU A 7 -6.11 -0.21 29.83
CA GLU A 7 -6.14 0.30 28.46
C GLU A 7 -5.44 -0.65 27.47
N SER A 8 -4.32 -1.26 27.90
CA SER A 8 -3.60 -2.25 27.09
C SER A 8 -4.44 -3.50 26.81
N GLU A 9 -5.16 -4.02 27.82
CA GLU A 9 -6.05 -5.17 27.66
C GLU A 9 -7.22 -4.88 26.72
N ARG A 10 -7.82 -3.67 26.82
CA ARG A 10 -8.86 -3.22 25.88
C ARG A 10 -8.35 -3.10 24.46
N LEU A 11 -7.15 -2.55 24.28
CA LEU A 11 -6.51 -2.48 22.96
C LEU A 11 -6.24 -3.86 22.39
N ASP A 12 -5.70 -4.80 23.19
CA ASP A 12 -5.42 -6.17 22.78
C ASP A 12 -6.69 -6.91 22.35
N GLU A 13 -7.81 -6.71 23.07
CA GLU A 13 -9.09 -7.31 22.71
C GLU A 13 -9.56 -6.82 21.32
N ARG A 14 -9.45 -5.52 21.05
CA ARG A 14 -9.80 -4.95 19.74
C ARG A 14 -8.88 -5.42 18.61
N ILE A 15 -7.59 -5.51 18.89
CA ILE A 15 -6.62 -6.06 17.95
C ILE A 15 -6.97 -7.52 17.61
N ARG A 16 -7.23 -8.35 18.64
CA ARG A 16 -7.62 -9.76 18.43
C ARG A 16 -8.90 -9.88 17.60
N GLU A 17 -9.90 -9.03 17.84
CA GLU A 17 -11.13 -8.99 17.04
C GLU A 17 -10.84 -8.72 15.55
N VAL A 18 -9.99 -7.75 15.24
CA VAL A 18 -9.62 -7.41 13.87
C VAL A 18 -8.80 -8.51 13.21
N VAL A 19 -7.87 -9.13 13.94
CA VAL A 19 -7.02 -10.20 13.43
C VAL A 19 -7.81 -11.49 13.19
N SER A 20 -8.63 -11.93 14.14
CA SER A 20 -9.43 -13.15 14.03
C SER A 20 -10.47 -13.12 12.90
N ARG A 21 -10.87 -11.92 12.48
CA ARG A 21 -11.80 -11.70 11.35
C ARG A 21 -11.09 -11.51 10.01
N ASP A 22 -9.77 -11.70 9.93
CA ASP A 22 -8.92 -11.41 8.75
C ASP A 22 -9.01 -9.96 8.24
N LEU A 23 -9.33 -9.01 9.12
CA LEU A 23 -9.46 -7.60 8.76
C LEU A 23 -8.19 -6.78 8.98
N CYS A 24 -7.16 -7.37 9.59
CA CYS A 24 -5.86 -6.72 9.76
C CYS A 24 -5.16 -6.55 8.41
N SER A 25 -4.71 -5.32 8.10
CA SER A 25 -3.93 -5.02 6.89
C SER A 25 -2.42 -5.24 7.06
N GLY A 26 -1.94 -5.44 8.29
CA GLY A 26 -0.51 -5.52 8.60
C GLY A 26 0.22 -4.18 8.48
N CYS A 27 -0.47 -3.05 8.75
CA CYS A 27 0.10 -1.70 8.55
C CYS A 27 1.05 -1.24 9.67
N GLY A 28 0.99 -1.83 10.86
CA GLY A 28 1.81 -1.45 12.00
C GLY A 28 1.27 -0.29 12.85
N ALA A 29 0.22 0.43 12.44
CA ALA A 29 -0.24 1.63 13.16
C ALA A 29 -0.59 1.41 14.64
N CYS A 30 -0.96 0.21 15.05
CA CYS A 30 -1.25 -0.12 16.45
C CYS A 30 0.00 -0.11 17.34
N THR A 31 1.21 -0.37 16.78
CA THR A 31 2.46 -0.32 17.55
C THR A 31 2.84 1.11 17.96
N LEU A 32 2.29 2.12 17.26
CA LEU A 32 2.45 3.53 17.63
C LEU A 32 1.58 3.94 18.86
N LEU A 33 0.63 3.09 19.25
CA LEU A 33 -0.28 3.34 20.39
C LEU A 33 0.18 2.61 21.65
N ASP A 34 0.97 1.56 21.50
CA ASP A 34 1.49 0.75 22.60
C ASP A 34 2.84 0.15 22.18
N SER A 35 3.92 0.57 22.85
CA SER A 35 5.29 0.14 22.56
C SER A 35 5.58 -1.31 22.94
N GLY A 36 4.64 -2.02 23.59
CA GLY A 36 4.73 -3.45 23.86
C GLY A 36 4.20 -4.33 22.73
N LEU A 37 3.75 -3.74 21.62
CA LEU A 37 3.28 -4.45 20.43
C LEU A 37 4.36 -4.51 19.35
N ASP A 38 4.58 -5.70 18.80
CA ASP A 38 5.44 -5.95 17.63
C ASP A 38 4.62 -6.46 16.45
N MET A 39 5.18 -6.32 15.26
CA MET A 39 4.61 -6.92 14.04
C MET A 39 5.39 -8.19 13.70
N ARG A 40 4.73 -9.35 13.72
CA ARG A 40 5.32 -10.64 13.39
C ARG A 40 4.59 -11.34 12.25
N GLU A 41 5.33 -12.11 11.45
CA GLU A 41 4.77 -12.95 10.42
C GLU A 41 4.04 -14.14 11.07
N ASN A 42 2.79 -14.37 10.64
CA ASN A 42 2.01 -15.53 11.07
C ASN A 42 2.21 -16.71 10.10
N GLU A 43 1.67 -17.88 10.45
CA GLU A 43 1.75 -19.11 9.64
C GLU A 43 1.23 -18.97 8.21
N ALA A 44 0.35 -18.00 7.94
CA ALA A 44 -0.15 -17.70 6.60
C ALA A 44 0.76 -16.72 5.83
N GLY A 45 1.89 -16.29 6.40
CA GLY A 45 2.85 -15.39 5.77
C GLY A 45 2.40 -13.92 5.72
N TYR A 46 1.62 -13.46 6.72
CA TYR A 46 1.23 -12.05 6.84
C TYR A 46 1.67 -11.47 8.18
N LEU A 47 2.04 -10.19 8.19
CA LEU A 47 2.37 -9.49 9.42
C LEU A 47 1.10 -9.23 10.26
N ARG A 48 1.18 -9.59 11.55
CA ARG A 48 0.13 -9.37 12.54
C ARG A 48 0.73 -8.78 13.83
N PRO A 49 0.01 -7.87 14.50
CA PRO A 49 0.46 -7.37 15.78
C PRO A 49 0.38 -8.48 16.84
N VAL A 50 1.44 -8.58 17.62
CA VAL A 50 1.55 -9.48 18.77
C VAL A 50 2.07 -8.70 19.96
N ARG A 51 1.61 -9.05 21.16
CA ARG A 51 2.16 -8.49 22.40
C ARG A 51 3.46 -9.22 22.72
N SER A 52 4.56 -8.47 22.78
CA SER A 52 5.88 -8.99 23.10
C SER A 52 6.33 -8.65 24.52
N THR A 53 5.95 -7.49 25.01
CA THR A 53 6.30 -6.98 26.36
C THR A 53 5.16 -6.16 26.98
N ARG A 54 5.31 -5.78 28.24
CA ARG A 54 4.54 -4.68 28.81
C ARG A 54 5.17 -3.37 28.32
N GLY A 55 4.44 -2.63 27.50
CA GLY A 55 4.88 -1.35 26.95
C GLY A 55 4.19 -0.15 27.60
N MET A 56 4.63 1.05 27.21
CA MET A 56 3.87 2.26 27.48
C MET A 56 2.71 2.31 26.49
N VAL A 57 1.50 2.45 27.03
CA VAL A 57 0.27 2.56 26.25
C VAL A 57 -0.28 3.99 26.33
N ASP A 58 -0.72 4.53 25.21
CA ASP A 58 -1.46 5.78 25.18
C ASP A 58 -2.77 5.65 25.99
N THR A 59 -3.09 6.64 26.79
CA THR A 59 -4.29 6.65 27.66
C THR A 59 -5.62 6.57 26.90
N ARG A 60 -5.58 6.75 25.57
CA ARG A 60 -6.73 6.65 24.67
C ARG A 60 -6.47 5.66 23.54
N ALA A 61 -5.57 4.70 23.74
CA ALA A 61 -5.11 3.77 22.69
C ALA A 61 -6.27 3.02 22.04
N GLU A 62 -7.21 2.46 22.80
CA GLU A 62 -8.37 1.74 22.25
C GLU A 62 -9.26 2.66 21.41
N VAL A 63 -9.58 3.86 21.90
CA VAL A 63 -10.41 4.84 21.18
C VAL A 63 -9.70 5.32 19.89
N THR A 64 -8.39 5.58 19.98
CA THR A 64 -7.57 5.98 18.84
C THR A 64 -7.47 4.85 17.83
N PHE A 65 -7.22 3.62 18.28
CA PHE A 65 -7.19 2.42 17.42
C PHE A 65 -8.45 2.27 16.58
N ARG A 66 -9.64 2.44 17.16
CA ARG A 66 -10.91 2.35 16.41
C ARG A 66 -11.03 3.38 15.29
N LYS A 67 -10.40 4.55 15.45
CA LYS A 67 -10.42 5.63 14.46
C LYS A 67 -9.41 5.40 13.34
N ILE A 68 -8.20 4.93 13.70
CA ILE A 68 -7.09 4.84 12.75
C ILE A 68 -6.97 3.47 12.09
N CYS A 69 -7.47 2.37 12.71
CA CYS A 69 -7.29 1.03 12.18
C CYS A 69 -8.08 0.81 10.89
N PRO A 70 -7.39 0.52 9.76
CA PRO A 70 -8.08 0.27 8.49
C PRO A 70 -8.90 -1.03 8.50
N GLY A 71 -8.68 -1.91 9.49
CA GLY A 71 -9.49 -3.10 9.73
C GLY A 71 -10.83 -2.80 10.40
N VAL A 72 -10.98 -1.61 10.99
CA VAL A 72 -12.22 -1.14 11.64
C VAL A 72 -12.97 -0.17 10.74
N THR A 73 -12.32 0.94 10.37
CA THR A 73 -12.95 1.99 9.57
C THR A 73 -11.96 2.56 8.54
N VAL A 74 -12.44 2.85 7.35
CA VAL A 74 -11.71 3.64 6.34
C VAL A 74 -12.63 4.72 5.81
N SER A 75 -12.15 5.95 5.83
CA SER A 75 -12.87 7.11 5.31
C SER A 75 -12.17 7.67 4.08
N SER A 76 -12.95 8.00 3.04
CA SER A 76 -12.43 8.75 1.90
C SER A 76 -12.07 10.16 2.34
N ASN A 77 -10.85 10.58 2.08
CA ASN A 77 -10.42 11.93 2.36
C ASN A 77 -10.82 12.88 1.22
N ARG A 78 -11.24 14.09 1.58
CA ARG A 78 -11.56 15.17 0.63
C ARG A 78 -10.94 16.47 1.10
N ALA A 79 -9.75 16.75 0.61
CA ALA A 79 -9.11 18.03 0.88
C ALA A 79 -9.97 19.20 0.30
N TYR A 80 -10.02 20.30 1.03
CA TYR A 80 -10.72 21.51 0.57
C TYR A 80 -10.19 21.96 -0.81
N GLY A 81 -11.11 22.34 -1.72
CA GLY A 81 -10.78 22.76 -3.08
C GLY A 81 -10.30 21.64 -4.01
N SER A 82 -10.43 20.36 -3.63
CA SER A 82 -10.12 19.23 -4.50
C SER A 82 -11.26 18.89 -5.46
N LYS A 83 -10.90 18.46 -6.68
CA LYS A 83 -11.80 17.78 -7.62
C LYS A 83 -12.05 16.36 -7.12
N ARG A 84 -13.10 15.69 -7.65
CA ARG A 84 -13.37 14.29 -7.32
C ARG A 84 -13.69 13.48 -8.57
N HIS A 85 -12.90 12.46 -8.80
CA HIS A 85 -13.21 11.42 -9.79
C HIS A 85 -13.92 10.23 -9.09
N PRO A 86 -14.98 9.65 -9.67
CA PRO A 86 -15.81 8.64 -8.99
C PRO A 86 -15.02 7.42 -8.47
N VAL A 87 -14.07 6.93 -9.25
CA VAL A 87 -13.28 5.73 -8.91
C VAL A 87 -11.84 6.03 -8.48
N MET A 88 -11.25 7.18 -8.87
CA MET A 88 -9.89 7.55 -8.50
C MET A 88 -9.82 8.49 -7.27
N GLY A 89 -10.98 8.86 -6.71
CA GLY A 89 -11.06 9.66 -5.50
C GLY A 89 -10.78 11.14 -5.69
N SER A 90 -10.51 11.84 -4.60
CA SER A 90 -10.25 13.27 -4.58
C SER A 90 -8.84 13.59 -5.06
N TYR A 91 -8.67 14.68 -5.83
CA TYR A 91 -7.37 15.12 -6.33
C TYR A 91 -7.40 16.61 -6.65
N ARG A 92 -6.25 17.25 -6.67
CA ARG A 92 -6.07 18.63 -7.16
C ARG A 92 -5.62 18.63 -8.59
N GLU A 93 -4.53 17.93 -8.86
CA GLU A 93 -3.87 17.88 -10.16
C GLU A 93 -3.32 16.47 -10.40
N MET A 94 -3.08 16.16 -11.65
CA MET A 94 -2.50 14.91 -12.09
C MET A 94 -1.58 15.18 -13.28
N TRP A 95 -0.46 14.47 -13.29
CA TRP A 95 0.55 14.50 -14.35
C TRP A 95 0.95 13.09 -14.76
N VAL A 96 1.41 12.96 -15.98
CA VAL A 96 2.35 11.92 -16.42
C VAL A 96 3.74 12.39 -15.99
N SER A 97 4.56 11.51 -15.44
CA SER A 97 5.82 11.89 -14.80
C SER A 97 6.85 10.76 -14.82
N TRP A 98 8.13 11.14 -14.80
CA TRP A 98 9.26 10.23 -14.58
C TRP A 98 10.42 10.98 -13.93
N ALA A 99 11.32 10.25 -13.28
CA ALA A 99 12.58 10.79 -12.77
C ALA A 99 13.50 11.19 -13.92
N LEU A 100 14.12 12.35 -13.83
CA LEU A 100 15.14 12.79 -14.81
C LEU A 100 16.48 12.10 -14.59
N ASP A 101 16.76 11.63 -13.39
CA ASP A 101 17.87 10.74 -13.10
C ASP A 101 17.58 9.34 -13.69
N SER A 102 18.44 8.91 -14.61
CA SER A 102 18.27 7.65 -15.35
C SER A 102 18.40 6.40 -14.46
N GLU A 103 19.28 6.45 -13.45
CA GLU A 103 19.42 5.33 -12.51
C GLU A 103 18.19 5.17 -11.62
N MET A 104 17.67 6.28 -11.08
CA MET A 104 16.41 6.24 -10.29
C MET A 104 15.22 5.78 -11.13
N ARG A 105 15.17 6.18 -12.41
CA ARG A 105 14.12 5.74 -13.33
C ARG A 105 14.25 4.24 -13.63
N HIS A 106 15.45 3.77 -13.88
CA HIS A 106 15.73 2.35 -14.18
C HIS A 106 15.46 1.45 -12.97
N ARG A 107 15.94 1.80 -11.77
CA ARG A 107 15.74 1.01 -10.55
C ARG A 107 14.30 1.08 -10.03
N GLY A 108 13.57 2.14 -10.35
CA GLY A 108 12.17 2.29 -9.98
C GLY A 108 11.26 1.30 -10.70
N SER A 109 10.10 1.00 -10.10
CA SER A 109 9.11 0.06 -10.68
C SER A 109 8.26 0.66 -11.79
N SER A 110 8.35 1.96 -12.00
CA SER A 110 7.61 2.74 -12.98
C SER A 110 8.51 3.88 -13.44
N GLY A 111 8.06 5.14 -13.44
CA GLY A 111 8.91 6.29 -13.76
C GLY A 111 9.93 6.69 -12.70
N GLY A 112 10.12 5.93 -11.60
CA GLY A 112 11.10 6.22 -10.55
C GLY A 112 10.78 7.43 -9.66
N VAL A 113 9.61 8.05 -9.82
CA VAL A 113 9.26 9.34 -9.23
C VAL A 113 9.24 9.36 -7.69
N LEU A 114 8.84 8.27 -7.02
CA LEU A 114 8.86 8.22 -5.55
C LEU A 114 10.29 8.18 -5.00
N THR A 115 11.19 7.45 -5.65
CA THR A 115 12.62 7.41 -5.30
C THR A 115 13.25 8.78 -5.49
N ALA A 116 13.01 9.42 -6.65
CA ALA A 116 13.53 10.75 -6.95
C ALA A 116 13.00 11.82 -5.98
N LEU A 117 11.71 11.81 -5.67
CA LEU A 117 11.12 12.71 -4.68
C LEU A 117 11.69 12.46 -3.28
N SER A 118 11.88 11.20 -2.86
CA SER A 118 12.44 10.87 -1.55
C SER A 118 13.86 11.42 -1.41
N ALA A 119 14.72 11.18 -2.40
CA ALA A 119 16.09 11.71 -2.41
C ALA A 119 16.12 13.25 -2.39
N TRP A 120 15.33 13.89 -3.24
CA TRP A 120 15.27 15.34 -3.31
C TRP A 120 14.71 15.99 -2.04
N LEU A 121 13.72 15.40 -1.39
CA LEU A 121 13.21 15.91 -0.11
C LEU A 121 14.29 15.96 0.97
N LEU A 122 15.20 14.98 0.99
CA LEU A 122 16.35 14.91 1.89
C LEU A 122 17.42 15.95 1.50
N GLU A 123 17.86 15.94 0.24
CA GLU A 123 18.92 16.81 -0.27
C GLU A 123 18.56 18.31 -0.18
N SER A 124 17.27 18.64 -0.36
CA SER A 124 16.78 20.02 -0.24
C SER A 124 16.45 20.45 1.20
N GLY A 125 16.60 19.57 2.19
CA GLY A 125 16.25 19.83 3.60
C GLY A 125 14.76 19.94 3.88
N ARG A 126 13.89 19.57 2.91
CA ARG A 126 12.42 19.57 3.07
C ARG A 126 11.91 18.45 3.96
N ALA A 127 12.70 17.40 4.10
CA ALA A 127 12.51 16.35 5.09
C ALA A 127 13.88 16.01 5.69
N ALA A 128 13.91 15.80 7.01
CA ALA A 128 15.11 15.31 7.69
C ALA A 128 15.27 13.78 7.49
N ARG A 129 14.17 13.09 7.18
CA ARG A 129 14.12 11.65 6.92
C ARG A 129 12.92 11.29 6.06
N VAL A 130 13.05 10.14 5.37
CA VAL A 130 11.95 9.50 4.67
C VAL A 130 11.78 8.09 5.25
N VAL A 131 10.61 7.77 5.76
CA VAL A 131 10.32 6.40 6.22
C VAL A 131 9.65 5.64 5.09
N GLY A 132 10.15 4.45 4.80
CA GLY A 132 9.66 3.61 3.72
C GLY A 132 9.87 2.12 4.00
N ALA A 133 10.08 1.36 2.96
CA ALA A 133 10.32 -0.08 3.03
C ALA A 133 11.49 -0.50 2.16
N GLN A 134 12.27 -1.47 2.63
CA GLN A 134 13.35 -2.08 1.88
C GLN A 134 13.40 -3.60 2.06
N ALA A 135 14.29 -4.28 1.36
CA ALA A 135 14.61 -5.67 1.62
C ALA A 135 15.16 -5.83 3.05
N ALA A 136 14.77 -6.90 3.73
CA ALA A 136 15.45 -7.36 4.94
C ALA A 136 16.83 -7.96 4.61
N PRO A 137 17.68 -8.30 5.60
CA PRO A 137 18.92 -9.07 5.37
C PRO A 137 18.69 -10.37 4.59
N ASP A 138 17.62 -11.10 4.84
CA ASP A 138 17.07 -12.05 3.87
C ASP A 138 16.13 -11.31 2.93
N PRO A 139 16.48 -11.09 1.65
CA PRO A 139 15.70 -10.26 0.74
C PRO A 139 14.34 -10.86 0.34
N ARG A 140 14.03 -12.10 0.76
CA ARG A 140 12.67 -12.68 0.67
C ARG A 140 11.66 -11.89 1.50
N ARG A 141 12.12 -11.19 2.52
CA ARG A 141 11.30 -10.39 3.45
C ARG A 141 11.53 -8.90 3.25
N SER A 142 10.68 -8.09 3.85
CA SER A 142 10.80 -6.63 3.83
C SER A 142 10.65 -6.07 5.24
N ILE A 143 11.39 -5.00 5.49
CA ILE A 143 11.38 -4.26 6.75
C ILE A 143 11.07 -2.78 6.49
N PRO A 144 10.50 -2.07 7.47
CA PRO A 144 10.49 -0.61 7.46
C PRO A 144 11.93 -0.08 7.54
N VAL A 145 12.18 1.06 6.92
CA VAL A 145 13.50 1.72 6.91
C VAL A 145 13.32 3.22 7.07
N THR A 146 14.22 3.84 7.83
CA THR A 146 14.41 5.29 7.85
C THR A 146 15.56 5.64 6.92
N ILE A 147 15.26 6.42 5.91
CA ILE A 147 16.15 6.86 4.82
C ILE A 147 16.57 8.29 5.13
N THR A 148 17.86 8.56 5.12
CA THR A 148 18.45 9.88 5.42
C THR A 148 19.36 10.40 4.30
N THR A 149 19.70 9.53 3.34
CA THR A 149 20.58 9.85 2.22
C THR A 149 19.98 9.47 0.88
N ARG A 150 20.47 10.08 -0.20
CA ARG A 150 20.16 9.71 -1.58
C ARG A 150 20.49 8.24 -1.87
N ALA A 151 21.64 7.75 -1.39
CA ALA A 151 22.09 6.38 -1.61
C ALA A 151 21.11 5.37 -0.98
N GLU A 152 20.64 5.64 0.23
CA GLU A 152 19.62 4.82 0.90
C GLU A 152 18.26 4.88 0.16
N ALA A 153 17.86 6.05 -0.39
CA ALA A 153 16.66 6.16 -1.19
C ALA A 153 16.74 5.30 -2.46
N LEU A 154 17.91 5.26 -3.10
CA LEU A 154 18.16 4.43 -4.27
C LEU A 154 18.21 2.94 -3.91
N ALA A 155 18.79 2.57 -2.75
CA ALA A 155 18.79 1.18 -2.25
C ALA A 155 17.39 0.67 -1.93
N ALA A 156 16.47 1.55 -1.50
CA ALA A 156 15.07 1.22 -1.25
C ALA A 156 14.17 1.29 -2.51
N ALA A 157 14.74 1.56 -3.70
CA ALA A 157 13.99 1.67 -4.95
C ALA A 157 13.37 0.33 -5.37
N GLY A 158 12.29 0.40 -6.14
CA GLY A 158 11.57 -0.76 -6.63
C GLY A 158 10.37 -1.15 -5.76
N SER A 159 9.49 -1.98 -6.32
CA SER A 159 8.32 -2.48 -5.58
C SER A 159 8.69 -3.71 -4.76
N ARG A 160 8.11 -3.79 -3.55
CA ARG A 160 8.19 -4.97 -2.67
C ARG A 160 6.79 -5.59 -2.55
N TYR A 161 6.55 -6.74 -3.20
CA TYR A 161 5.26 -7.45 -3.16
C TYR A 161 5.24 -8.51 -2.05
N THR A 162 5.59 -8.09 -0.85
CA THR A 162 5.61 -8.91 0.36
C THR A 162 5.11 -8.08 1.55
N PRO A 163 4.68 -8.68 2.67
CA PRO A 163 4.26 -7.93 3.84
C PRO A 163 5.36 -7.03 4.39
N VAL A 164 4.99 -5.79 4.70
CA VAL A 164 5.80 -4.83 5.44
C VAL A 164 4.88 -3.98 6.29
N ALA A 165 5.29 -3.62 7.48
CA ALA A 165 4.55 -2.76 8.40
C ALA A 165 5.27 -1.40 8.52
N THR A 166 5.15 -0.54 7.51
CA THR A 166 5.89 0.74 7.46
C THR A 166 5.64 1.61 8.69
N LEU A 167 4.42 1.57 9.23
CA LEU A 167 4.07 2.36 10.42
C LEU A 167 4.55 1.74 11.74
N SER A 168 5.25 0.61 11.75
CA SER A 168 5.92 0.12 12.96
C SER A 168 7.24 0.86 13.24
N ALA A 169 7.76 1.65 12.30
CA ALA A 169 8.87 2.55 12.54
C ALA A 169 8.39 3.80 13.31
N PRO A 170 8.91 4.07 14.51
CA PRO A 170 8.48 5.22 15.32
C PRO A 170 8.79 6.57 14.66
N ASP A 171 9.78 6.61 13.79
CA ASP A 171 10.24 7.80 13.06
C ASP A 171 9.16 8.45 12.18
N VAL A 172 8.07 7.72 11.88
CA VAL A 172 6.91 8.27 11.15
C VAL A 172 6.23 9.43 11.90
N LEU A 173 6.40 9.52 13.22
CA LEU A 173 5.85 10.58 14.07
C LEU A 173 6.87 11.66 14.43
N LEU A 174 8.10 11.57 13.95
CA LEU A 174 9.08 12.63 14.18
C LEU A 174 8.78 13.84 13.29
N ALA A 175 9.06 15.02 13.81
CA ALA A 175 8.95 16.26 13.05
C ALA A 175 9.82 16.23 11.79
N ASN A 176 9.39 16.93 10.75
CA ASN A 176 10.07 17.02 9.47
C ASN A 176 10.36 15.66 8.81
N SER A 177 9.40 14.72 8.92
CA SER A 177 9.46 13.41 8.24
C SER A 177 8.60 13.42 6.98
N ALA A 178 9.03 12.62 6.00
CA ALA A 178 8.18 12.15 4.91
C ALA A 178 7.98 10.64 5.04
N VAL A 179 6.85 10.11 4.56
CA VAL A 179 6.52 8.68 4.69
C VAL A 179 6.03 8.15 3.36
N VAL A 180 6.71 7.13 2.82
CA VAL A 180 6.24 6.38 1.64
C VAL A 180 5.44 5.17 2.12
N ALA A 181 4.12 5.24 1.99
CA ALA A 181 3.18 4.34 2.65
C ALA A 181 2.16 3.72 1.68
N LYS A 182 1.78 2.46 1.93
CA LYS A 182 0.61 1.86 1.27
C LYS A 182 -0.66 2.68 1.59
N PRO A 183 -1.70 2.66 0.75
CA PRO A 183 -2.95 3.40 1.01
C PRO A 183 -3.57 3.16 2.39
N CYS A 184 -3.51 1.92 2.90
CA CYS A 184 -4.00 1.61 4.25
C CYS A 184 -3.13 2.23 5.36
N GLU A 185 -1.83 2.30 5.17
CA GLU A 185 -0.89 2.99 6.06
C GLU A 185 -1.10 4.50 5.99
N ALA A 186 -1.19 5.07 4.79
CA ALA A 186 -1.50 6.48 4.59
C ALA A 186 -2.82 6.89 5.27
N SER A 187 -3.87 6.06 5.17
CA SER A 187 -5.15 6.29 5.85
C SER A 187 -5.02 6.27 7.37
N ALA A 188 -4.28 5.29 7.91
CA ALA A 188 -4.04 5.19 9.36
C ALA A 188 -3.21 6.37 9.87
N LEU A 189 -2.09 6.68 9.20
CA LEU A 189 -1.19 7.77 9.59
C LEU A 189 -1.88 9.12 9.50
N SER A 190 -2.56 9.44 8.39
CA SER A 190 -3.31 10.69 8.23
C SER A 190 -4.35 10.90 9.33
N SER A 191 -5.03 9.83 9.76
CA SER A 191 -5.99 9.88 10.86
C SER A 191 -5.33 10.04 12.23
N LEU A 192 -4.17 9.41 12.43
CA LEU A 192 -3.40 9.48 13.67
C LEU A 192 -2.80 10.87 13.89
N VAL A 193 -2.20 11.45 12.85
CA VAL A 193 -1.51 12.74 12.96
C VAL A 193 -2.44 13.95 12.90
N ALA A 194 -3.69 13.80 12.47
CA ALA A 194 -4.63 14.90 12.37
C ALA A 194 -4.73 15.77 13.65
N PRO A 195 -4.82 15.21 14.86
CA PRO A 195 -4.81 15.99 16.10
C PRO A 195 -3.39 16.44 16.55
N LEU A 196 -2.32 15.95 15.91
CA LEU A 196 -0.93 16.21 16.31
C LEU A 196 -0.26 17.33 15.47
N LYS A 197 -0.96 17.83 14.45
CA LYS A 197 -0.44 18.85 13.54
C LYS A 197 -0.03 20.14 14.25
N GLU A 198 -0.83 20.58 15.21
CA GLU A 198 -0.53 21.77 16.02
C GLU A 198 0.71 21.58 16.92
N GLN A 199 1.11 20.32 17.15
CA GLN A 199 2.32 19.97 17.88
C GLN A 199 3.54 19.81 16.96
N GLY A 200 3.41 20.15 15.66
CA GLY A 200 4.47 20.05 14.66
C GLY A 200 4.66 18.65 14.06
N ILE A 201 3.75 17.71 14.33
CA ILE A 201 3.78 16.35 13.76
C ILE A 201 2.83 16.31 12.57
N ASP A 202 3.34 16.62 11.38
CA ASP A 202 2.59 16.60 10.13
C ASP A 202 3.47 16.07 8.97
N PRO A 203 3.79 14.77 8.96
CA PRO A 203 4.64 14.18 7.95
C PRO A 203 4.04 14.35 6.55
N LEU A 204 4.89 14.55 5.54
CA LEU A 204 4.47 14.51 4.15
C LEU A 204 4.20 13.05 3.76
N ILE A 205 2.97 12.72 3.40
CA ILE A 205 2.58 11.34 3.07
C ILE A 205 2.62 11.13 1.56
N LEU A 206 3.56 10.31 1.10
CA LEU A 206 3.64 9.80 -0.26
C LEU A 206 3.03 8.39 -0.29
N SER A 207 2.31 8.07 -1.35
CA SER A 207 1.70 6.76 -1.52
C SER A 207 1.80 6.29 -2.97
N PHE A 208 1.28 5.11 -3.23
CA PHE A 208 1.25 4.50 -4.56
C PHE A 208 -0.03 3.69 -4.75
N PHE A 209 -0.37 3.38 -6.01
CA PHE A 209 -1.48 2.46 -6.27
C PHE A 209 -1.12 1.06 -5.78
N CYS A 210 -2.03 0.49 -5.00
CA CYS A 210 -1.83 -0.80 -4.33
C CYS A 210 -2.84 -1.84 -4.83
N ALA A 211 -2.35 -2.94 -5.34
CA ALA A 211 -3.17 -4.08 -5.74
C ALA A 211 -3.50 -5.03 -4.57
N GLY A 212 -2.74 -4.97 -3.49
CA GLY A 212 -2.89 -5.79 -2.27
C GLY A 212 -1.54 -6.26 -1.76
N THR A 213 -1.54 -6.85 -0.57
CA THR A 213 -0.35 -7.46 0.05
C THR A 213 -0.44 -8.98 -0.10
N PRO A 214 0.42 -9.61 -0.90
CA PRO A 214 0.54 -11.07 -1.00
C PRO A 214 1.09 -11.67 0.30
N SER A 215 0.96 -12.99 0.44
CA SER A 215 1.64 -13.74 1.50
C SER A 215 3.15 -13.80 1.23
N ALA A 216 3.98 -13.70 2.27
CA ALA A 216 5.42 -13.93 2.17
C ALA A 216 5.76 -15.34 1.69
N ILE A 217 4.95 -16.34 2.08
CA ILE A 217 5.07 -17.74 1.62
C ILE A 217 4.92 -17.84 0.09
N ALA A 218 4.17 -16.93 -0.55
CA ALA A 218 4.06 -16.96 -2.00
C ALA A 218 5.37 -16.59 -2.70
N THR A 219 6.18 -15.74 -2.10
CA THR A 219 7.55 -15.45 -2.55
C THR A 219 8.42 -16.70 -2.44
N ASP A 220 8.37 -17.39 -1.30
CA ASP A 220 9.15 -18.61 -1.09
C ASP A 220 8.76 -19.69 -2.09
N ARG A 221 7.46 -19.89 -2.33
CA ARG A 221 6.95 -20.84 -3.33
C ARG A 221 7.36 -20.47 -4.76
N LEU A 222 7.32 -19.20 -5.12
CA LEU A 222 7.74 -18.76 -6.44
C LEU A 222 9.24 -19.03 -6.65
N LEU A 223 10.07 -18.76 -5.65
CA LEU A 223 11.50 -19.07 -5.68
C LEU A 223 11.75 -20.58 -5.84
N LEU A 224 11.02 -21.43 -5.11
CA LEU A 224 11.10 -22.89 -5.28
C LEU A 224 10.74 -23.32 -6.70
N THR A 225 9.72 -22.74 -7.34
CA THR A 225 9.37 -23.06 -8.74
C THR A 225 10.44 -22.62 -9.72
N LEU A 226 11.28 -21.65 -9.35
CA LEU A 226 12.43 -21.20 -10.11
C LEU A 226 13.73 -21.96 -9.79
N GLY A 227 13.67 -23.00 -8.95
CA GLY A 227 14.82 -23.82 -8.57
C GLY A 227 15.66 -23.25 -7.43
N VAL A 228 15.18 -22.24 -6.71
CA VAL A 228 15.87 -21.64 -5.55
C VAL A 228 15.33 -22.26 -4.27
N GLU A 229 16.13 -23.06 -3.60
CA GLU A 229 15.77 -23.72 -2.35
C GLU A 229 15.60 -22.72 -1.20
N SER A 230 14.80 -23.10 -0.19
CA SER A 230 14.53 -22.23 0.97
C SER A 230 15.78 -21.89 1.79
N THR A 231 16.77 -22.79 1.77
CA THR A 231 18.05 -22.65 2.49
C THR A 231 19.11 -21.90 1.69
N THR A 232 18.91 -21.65 0.40
CA THR A 232 19.86 -20.91 -0.45
C THR A 232 19.91 -19.44 0.00
N PRO A 233 21.08 -18.93 0.44
CA PRO A 233 21.24 -17.51 0.74
C PRO A 233 21.03 -16.69 -0.54
N LEU A 234 20.26 -15.62 -0.46
CA LEU A 234 20.08 -14.69 -1.57
C LEU A 234 20.84 -13.40 -1.28
N GLU A 235 21.57 -12.92 -2.27
CA GLU A 235 22.18 -11.59 -2.22
C GLU A 235 21.16 -10.50 -2.54
N GLU A 236 20.32 -10.74 -3.57
CA GLU A 236 19.32 -9.78 -4.03
C GLU A 236 18.02 -10.46 -4.44
N LEU A 237 16.93 -9.76 -4.18
CA LEU A 237 15.62 -10.10 -4.71
C LEU A 237 14.84 -8.82 -4.96
N TRP A 238 14.39 -8.64 -6.19
CA TRP A 238 13.45 -7.57 -6.52
C TRP A 238 12.24 -8.10 -7.28
N TYR A 239 11.10 -7.48 -7.03
CA TYR A 239 9.82 -7.91 -7.60
C TYR A 239 9.51 -7.14 -8.88
N ARG A 240 10.00 -5.92 -8.99
CA ARG A 240 9.94 -5.00 -10.14
C ARG A 240 11.01 -3.92 -9.98
N GLY A 241 11.29 -3.23 -11.05
CA GLY A 241 12.38 -2.30 -11.20
C GLY A 241 13.44 -2.91 -12.12
N HIS A 242 14.55 -2.23 -12.26
CA HIS A 242 15.61 -2.61 -13.20
C HIS A 242 15.07 -2.72 -14.64
N GLY A 243 14.36 -1.67 -15.06
CA GLY A 243 13.65 -1.57 -16.33
C GLY A 243 12.14 -1.64 -16.19
N TRP A 244 11.42 -1.41 -17.27
CA TRP A 244 9.96 -1.43 -17.36
C TRP A 244 9.51 -2.55 -18.31
N PRO A 245 8.51 -3.36 -17.98
CA PRO A 245 7.70 -3.36 -16.74
C PRO A 245 8.44 -3.93 -15.53
N GLY A 246 9.66 -4.40 -15.69
CA GLY A 246 10.47 -5.06 -14.69
C GLY A 246 10.11 -6.54 -14.53
N ARG A 247 11.03 -7.31 -13.95
CA ARG A 247 10.91 -8.75 -13.75
C ARG A 247 11.07 -9.08 -12.27
N PHE A 248 10.42 -10.14 -11.80
CA PHE A 248 10.80 -10.77 -10.55
C PHE A 248 12.14 -11.46 -10.77
N THR A 249 13.13 -11.11 -9.97
CA THR A 249 14.48 -11.63 -10.14
C THR A 249 15.10 -11.90 -8.76
N ALA A 250 15.79 -13.04 -8.64
CA ALA A 250 16.58 -13.40 -7.47
C ALA A 250 17.98 -13.78 -7.90
N ARG A 251 18.98 -13.41 -7.09
CA ARG A 251 20.40 -13.69 -7.30
C ARG A 251 21.03 -14.25 -6.02
N ASP A 252 21.84 -15.33 -6.17
CA ASP A 252 22.57 -16.01 -5.10
C ASP A 252 24.09 -15.99 -5.31
N GLY A 253 24.62 -14.95 -5.95
CA GLY A 253 26.03 -14.82 -6.30
C GLY A 253 26.38 -15.45 -7.64
N ALA A 254 26.18 -16.74 -7.79
CA ALA A 254 26.52 -17.50 -9.01
C ALA A 254 25.38 -17.57 -10.01
N THR A 255 24.13 -17.63 -9.52
CA THR A 255 22.93 -17.88 -10.33
C THR A 255 21.97 -16.71 -10.27
N THR A 256 21.39 -16.37 -11.42
CA THR A 256 20.28 -15.41 -11.51
C THR A 256 19.07 -16.09 -12.11
N VAL A 257 17.97 -16.11 -11.37
CA VAL A 257 16.67 -16.59 -11.85
C VAL A 257 15.70 -15.45 -12.00
N SER A 258 14.85 -15.52 -13.04
CA SER A 258 13.95 -14.41 -13.35
C SER A 258 12.69 -14.88 -14.05
N VAL A 259 11.55 -14.22 -13.72
CA VAL A 259 10.26 -14.47 -14.36
C VAL A 259 9.54 -13.14 -14.62
N GLY A 260 8.70 -13.10 -15.66
CA GLY A 260 8.00 -11.89 -16.08
C GLY A 260 7.01 -11.35 -15.03
N TYR A 261 6.67 -10.06 -15.15
CA TYR A 261 5.74 -9.40 -14.25
C TYR A 261 4.35 -10.06 -14.20
N ASP A 262 3.80 -10.39 -15.36
CA ASP A 262 2.47 -11.00 -15.46
C ASP A 262 2.43 -12.38 -14.80
N GLU A 263 3.46 -13.19 -15.00
CA GLU A 263 3.57 -14.50 -14.38
C GLU A 263 3.78 -14.40 -12.85
N SER A 264 4.73 -13.57 -12.40
CA SER A 264 5.03 -13.41 -10.99
C SER A 264 3.85 -12.82 -10.21
N TRP A 265 3.29 -11.71 -10.69
CA TRP A 265 2.15 -11.07 -10.04
C TRP A 265 0.83 -11.78 -10.32
N GLY A 266 0.53 -12.04 -11.60
CA GLY A 266 -0.76 -12.56 -12.03
C GLY A 266 -1.04 -13.98 -11.52
N SER A 267 -0.07 -14.87 -11.66
CA SER A 267 -0.24 -16.30 -11.37
C SER A 267 0.23 -16.71 -9.98
N ALA A 268 1.33 -16.13 -9.45
CA ALA A 268 1.92 -16.57 -8.20
C ALA A 268 1.54 -15.70 -6.99
N LEU A 269 1.83 -14.41 -7.03
CA LEU A 269 1.70 -13.53 -5.86
C LEU A 269 0.28 -12.98 -5.66
N GLY A 270 -0.33 -12.44 -6.70
CA GLY A 270 -1.63 -11.77 -6.63
C GLY A 270 -2.77 -12.61 -6.05
N PRO A 271 -2.92 -13.90 -6.40
CA PRO A 271 -3.93 -14.79 -5.83
C PRO A 271 -3.86 -14.91 -4.31
N THR A 272 -2.67 -14.78 -3.72
CA THR A 272 -2.41 -14.90 -2.28
C THR A 272 -2.65 -13.61 -1.50
N THR A 273 -3.11 -12.52 -2.14
CA THR A 273 -3.41 -11.28 -1.41
C THR A 273 -4.40 -11.53 -0.27
N GLN A 274 -4.08 -10.98 0.91
CA GLN A 274 -4.89 -11.16 2.12
C GLN A 274 -6.34 -10.66 1.96
N TRP A 275 -7.26 -11.21 2.73
CA TRP A 275 -8.69 -10.89 2.63
C TRP A 275 -8.98 -9.39 2.76
N ARG A 276 -8.35 -8.73 3.72
CA ARG A 276 -8.51 -7.28 3.93
C ARG A 276 -8.24 -6.48 2.66
N CYS A 277 -7.27 -6.87 1.85
CA CYS A 277 -6.97 -6.23 0.57
C CYS A 277 -8.05 -6.51 -0.49
N LYS A 278 -8.67 -7.68 -0.47
CA LYS A 278 -9.77 -8.05 -1.40
C LYS A 278 -11.03 -7.23 -1.17
N VAL A 279 -11.21 -6.65 0.02
CA VAL A 279 -12.32 -5.74 0.37
C VAL A 279 -11.86 -4.30 0.58
N CYS A 280 -10.73 -3.88 0.03
CA CYS A 280 -10.18 -2.54 0.19
C CYS A 280 -10.89 -1.53 -0.74
N PRO A 281 -11.43 -0.40 -0.21
CA PRO A 281 -12.03 0.66 -1.01
C PRO A 281 -11.00 1.63 -1.60
N ASP A 282 -9.80 1.69 -1.00
CA ASP A 282 -8.76 2.65 -1.32
C ASP A 282 -7.48 1.95 -1.78
N GLY A 283 -7.47 1.51 -3.02
CA GLY A 283 -6.23 1.09 -3.68
C GLY A 283 -5.49 2.24 -4.36
N VAL A 284 -5.98 3.47 -4.22
CA VAL A 284 -5.50 4.65 -4.96
C VAL A 284 -4.92 5.75 -4.07
N GLY A 285 -4.84 5.54 -2.74
CA GLY A 285 -4.15 6.43 -1.80
C GLY A 285 -4.84 7.77 -1.57
N GLU A 286 -6.16 7.82 -1.31
CA GLU A 286 -6.88 9.09 -1.11
C GLU A 286 -6.44 9.89 0.13
N SER A 287 -5.77 9.24 1.09
CA SER A 287 -5.33 9.89 2.34
C SER A 287 -3.88 10.39 2.31
N ALA A 288 -3.18 10.24 1.19
CA ALA A 288 -1.83 10.77 1.02
C ALA A 288 -1.83 12.24 0.53
N ASP A 289 -0.67 12.87 0.50
CA ASP A 289 -0.45 14.17 -0.15
C ASP A 289 -0.13 13.99 -1.64
N ILE A 290 0.73 13.00 -1.93
CA ILE A 290 1.20 12.66 -3.28
C ILE A 290 1.01 11.16 -3.50
N VAL A 291 0.57 10.79 -4.70
CA VAL A 291 0.42 9.38 -5.08
C VAL A 291 1.02 9.14 -6.44
N ALA A 292 1.84 8.09 -6.53
CA ALA A 292 2.34 7.59 -7.80
C ALA A 292 1.59 6.31 -8.22
N ALA A 293 1.47 6.10 -9.53
CA ALA A 293 0.89 4.89 -10.10
C ALA A 293 1.58 4.56 -11.43
N ASP A 294 1.50 3.32 -11.86
CA ASP A 294 1.88 2.96 -13.22
C ASP A 294 0.97 3.69 -14.22
N TYR A 295 1.56 4.33 -15.22
CA TYR A 295 0.83 4.88 -16.36
C TYR A 295 1.07 3.98 -17.57
N TRP A 296 0.29 2.89 -17.65
CA TRP A 296 0.43 1.88 -18.68
C TRP A 296 0.10 2.42 -20.06
N GLN A 297 0.91 2.04 -21.04
CA GLN A 297 0.45 2.05 -22.42
C GLN A 297 -0.61 0.94 -22.58
N VAL A 298 -1.61 1.18 -23.40
CA VAL A 298 -2.71 0.23 -23.57
C VAL A 298 -2.85 -0.13 -25.04
N ASP A 299 -3.27 -1.36 -25.31
CA ASP A 299 -3.66 -1.81 -26.64
C ASP A 299 -5.01 -1.17 -27.07
N GLY A 300 -5.43 -1.45 -28.31
CA GLY A 300 -6.71 -0.96 -28.84
C GLY A 300 -7.96 -1.43 -28.08
N ARG A 301 -7.81 -2.37 -27.12
CA ARG A 301 -8.88 -2.88 -26.24
C ARG A 301 -8.81 -2.29 -24.83
N GLY A 302 -7.80 -1.44 -24.55
CA GLY A 302 -7.59 -0.81 -23.24
C GLY A 302 -6.90 -1.72 -22.21
N TYR A 303 -6.22 -2.80 -22.65
CA TYR A 303 -5.41 -3.63 -21.77
C TYR A 303 -3.97 -3.11 -21.72
N PRO A 304 -3.30 -3.17 -20.55
CA PRO A 304 -1.91 -2.78 -20.42
C PRO A 304 -1.01 -3.59 -21.34
N ILE A 305 -0.11 -2.88 -22.02
CA ILE A 305 0.96 -3.49 -22.83
C ILE A 305 2.19 -3.62 -21.93
N PHE A 306 2.72 -4.83 -21.81
CA PHE A 306 3.89 -5.15 -20.98
C PHE A 306 5.18 -5.23 -21.82
N SER A 307 5.32 -4.38 -22.85
CA SER A 307 6.57 -4.29 -23.62
C SER A 307 7.66 -3.57 -22.82
N GLU A 308 8.91 -3.96 -23.04
CA GLU A 308 10.07 -3.28 -22.46
C GLU A 308 10.16 -1.83 -22.97
N GLY A 309 10.60 -0.95 -22.10
CA GLY A 309 10.75 0.48 -22.40
C GLY A 309 11.08 1.31 -21.19
N ASP A 310 10.96 2.61 -21.34
CA ASP A 310 11.13 3.55 -20.24
C ASP A 310 9.88 3.64 -19.39
N GLY A 311 10.03 3.42 -18.09
CA GLY A 311 8.94 3.52 -17.13
C GLY A 311 8.34 4.93 -17.07
N THR A 312 7.01 4.99 -16.94
CA THR A 312 6.23 6.22 -16.82
C THR A 312 5.21 6.08 -15.70
N SER A 313 5.14 7.09 -14.83
CA SER A 313 4.19 7.15 -13.72
C SER A 313 3.07 8.14 -13.97
N ALA A 314 1.87 7.84 -13.46
CA ALA A 314 0.93 8.88 -13.10
C ALA A 314 1.33 9.45 -11.74
N LEU A 315 1.38 10.77 -11.61
CA LEU A 315 1.68 11.46 -10.38
C LEU A 315 0.49 12.35 -10.00
N ILE A 316 -0.09 12.11 -8.82
CA ILE A 316 -1.33 12.72 -8.38
C ILE A 316 -1.06 13.54 -7.12
N ALA A 317 -1.37 14.84 -7.16
CA ALA A 317 -1.48 15.66 -5.96
C ALA A 317 -2.89 15.53 -5.36
N ARG A 318 -2.96 15.05 -4.13
CA ARG A 318 -4.21 14.96 -3.38
C ARG A 318 -4.48 16.24 -2.58
N THR A 319 -3.42 16.88 -2.08
CA THR A 319 -3.48 18.09 -1.25
C THR A 319 -2.79 19.28 -1.94
N LYS A 320 -2.99 20.50 -1.38
CA LYS A 320 -2.28 21.70 -1.84
C LYS A 320 -0.76 21.53 -1.64
N ARG A 321 -0.33 21.05 -0.47
CA ARG A 321 1.06 20.77 -0.14
C ARG A 321 1.69 19.79 -1.13
N GLY A 322 0.97 18.70 -1.48
CA GLY A 322 1.44 17.73 -2.46
C GLY A 322 1.64 18.34 -3.86
N ALA A 323 0.73 19.23 -4.31
CA ALA A 323 0.88 19.91 -5.60
C ALA A 323 2.08 20.87 -5.62
N GLU A 324 2.33 21.57 -4.51
CA GLU A 324 3.47 22.46 -4.36
C GLU A 324 4.79 21.69 -4.43
N VAL A 325 4.92 20.61 -3.67
CA VAL A 325 6.10 19.72 -3.67
C VAL A 325 6.40 19.17 -5.08
N ILE A 326 5.40 18.69 -5.79
CA ILE A 326 5.58 18.16 -7.16
C ILE A 326 6.11 19.23 -8.10
N ARG A 327 5.50 20.44 -8.08
CA ARG A 327 5.92 21.53 -8.96
C ARG A 327 7.32 22.05 -8.63
N GLU A 328 7.69 22.07 -7.38
CA GLU A 328 9.02 22.47 -6.95
C GLU A 328 10.08 21.44 -7.34
N ALA A 329 9.81 20.15 -7.18
CA ALA A 329 10.69 19.09 -7.67
C ALA A 329 10.87 19.14 -9.19
N ALA A 330 9.80 19.44 -9.93
CA ALA A 330 9.90 19.60 -11.37
C ALA A 330 10.73 20.83 -11.77
N ARG A 331 10.54 21.98 -11.09
CA ARG A 331 11.37 23.20 -11.32
C ARG A 331 12.84 22.97 -10.95
N ALA A 332 13.11 22.11 -9.98
CA ALA A 332 14.47 21.74 -9.59
C ALA A 332 15.12 20.71 -10.53
N GLY A 333 14.43 20.27 -11.60
CA GLY A 333 14.98 19.28 -12.54
C GLY A 333 15.08 17.87 -11.96
N ILE A 334 14.25 17.50 -10.99
CA ILE A 334 14.26 16.18 -10.35
C ILE A 334 13.35 15.20 -11.09
N ILE A 335 12.17 15.68 -11.49
CA ILE A 335 11.16 14.92 -12.22
C ILE A 335 10.66 15.71 -13.43
N HIS A 336 10.34 15.01 -14.50
CA HIS A 336 9.52 15.56 -15.57
C HIS A 336 8.04 15.43 -15.24
N ILE A 337 7.23 16.43 -15.60
CA ILE A 337 5.77 16.40 -15.45
C ILE A 337 5.07 16.93 -16.70
N GLU A 338 4.01 16.23 -17.11
CA GLU A 338 3.09 16.63 -18.17
C GLU A 338 1.66 16.57 -17.65
N ILE A 339 0.87 17.65 -17.80
CA ILE A 339 -0.51 17.68 -17.31
C ILE A 339 -1.33 16.57 -17.99
N ALA A 340 -2.06 15.81 -17.18
CA ALA A 340 -2.88 14.71 -17.67
C ALA A 340 -4.28 14.71 -17.06
N ARG A 341 -5.19 13.94 -17.67
CA ARG A 341 -6.58 13.82 -17.22
C ARG A 341 -6.76 12.57 -16.36
N MET A 342 -7.52 12.69 -15.29
CA MET A 342 -7.83 11.56 -14.39
C MET A 342 -8.60 10.44 -15.11
N ASP A 343 -9.42 10.77 -16.11
CA ASP A 343 -10.13 9.79 -16.93
C ASP A 343 -9.16 8.90 -17.72
N SER A 344 -8.06 9.46 -18.23
CA SER A 344 -7.01 8.69 -18.93
C SER A 344 -6.35 7.69 -18.00
N LEU A 345 -6.03 8.08 -16.75
CA LEU A 345 -5.51 7.15 -15.76
C LEU A 345 -6.54 6.06 -15.42
N ALA A 346 -7.82 6.43 -15.25
CA ALA A 346 -8.87 5.46 -14.96
C ALA A 346 -9.05 4.41 -16.07
N ALA A 347 -8.82 4.79 -17.33
CA ALA A 347 -8.87 3.88 -18.47
C ALA A 347 -7.75 2.82 -18.42
N VAL A 348 -6.51 3.22 -18.04
CA VAL A 348 -5.33 2.34 -18.02
C VAL A 348 -5.14 1.62 -16.66
N GLN A 349 -6.07 1.79 -15.71
CA GLN A 349 -6.06 1.16 -14.39
C GLN A 349 -7.36 0.34 -14.12
N PRO A 350 -7.65 -0.69 -14.94
CA PRO A 350 -8.90 -1.44 -14.86
C PRO A 350 -9.10 -2.13 -13.49
N LEU A 351 -8.01 -2.63 -12.87
CA LEU A 351 -8.06 -3.26 -11.55
C LEU A 351 -8.62 -2.31 -10.48
N GLN A 352 -8.13 -1.08 -10.43
CA GLN A 352 -8.55 -0.10 -9.42
C GLN A 352 -9.98 0.37 -9.69
N ARG A 353 -10.32 0.60 -10.96
CA ARG A 353 -11.66 0.98 -11.40
C ARG A 353 -12.70 -0.09 -11.01
N ASP A 354 -12.45 -1.35 -11.35
CA ASP A 354 -13.39 -2.44 -11.11
C ASP A 354 -13.48 -2.80 -9.62
N ARG A 355 -12.35 -2.78 -8.90
CA ARG A 355 -12.32 -2.96 -7.45
C ARG A 355 -13.29 -2.01 -6.77
N ARG A 356 -13.18 -0.72 -7.04
CA ARG A 356 -14.01 0.30 -6.39
C ARG A 356 -15.46 0.25 -6.88
N SER A 357 -15.68 0.06 -8.17
CA SER A 357 -17.02 0.03 -8.77
C SER A 357 -17.88 -1.09 -8.22
N PHE A 358 -17.30 -2.25 -7.92
CA PHE A 358 -18.04 -3.42 -7.48
C PHE A 358 -17.83 -3.80 -6.01
N LEU A 359 -17.17 -2.93 -5.22
CA LEU A 359 -16.88 -3.26 -3.83
C LEU A 359 -18.15 -3.43 -2.97
N ALA A 360 -19.21 -2.60 -3.16
CA ALA A 360 -20.46 -2.77 -2.42
C ALA A 360 -21.09 -4.15 -2.66
N ALA A 361 -21.06 -4.63 -3.89
CA ALA A 361 -21.53 -5.97 -4.24
C ALA A 361 -20.67 -7.07 -3.57
N ARG A 362 -19.35 -6.88 -3.52
CA ARG A 362 -18.46 -7.82 -2.81
C ARG A 362 -18.72 -7.82 -1.30
N ILE A 363 -18.95 -6.66 -0.71
CA ILE A 363 -19.33 -6.52 0.71
C ILE A 363 -20.64 -7.26 0.98
N LEU A 364 -21.67 -7.08 0.14
CA LEU A 364 -22.94 -7.77 0.26
C LEU A 364 -22.75 -9.29 0.23
N GLY A 365 -22.03 -9.82 -0.76
CA GLY A 365 -21.71 -11.25 -0.84
C GLY A 365 -20.94 -11.77 0.37
N SER A 366 -20.06 -10.95 0.96
CA SER A 366 -19.32 -11.30 2.18
C SER A 366 -20.23 -11.38 3.40
N ILE A 367 -21.10 -10.40 3.59
CA ILE A 367 -22.06 -10.36 4.71
C ILE A 367 -23.02 -11.54 4.63
N LEU A 368 -23.57 -11.82 3.45
CA LEU A 368 -24.45 -12.98 3.23
C LEU A 368 -23.74 -14.31 3.50
N ALA A 369 -22.44 -14.39 3.28
CA ALA A 369 -21.61 -15.55 3.63
C ALA A 369 -21.16 -15.55 5.12
N GLY A 370 -21.61 -14.60 5.94
CA GLY A 370 -21.24 -14.47 7.35
C GLY A 370 -19.78 -14.03 7.58
N ARG A 371 -19.17 -13.33 6.62
CA ARG A 371 -17.81 -12.78 6.76
C ARG A 371 -17.88 -11.27 6.94
N PRO A 372 -17.44 -10.70 8.07
CA PRO A 372 -17.49 -9.27 8.32
C PRO A 372 -16.56 -8.49 7.41
N THR A 373 -16.83 -7.19 7.27
CA THR A 373 -15.98 -6.23 6.54
C THR A 373 -15.84 -4.97 7.38
N PRO A 374 -14.76 -4.17 7.18
CA PRO A 374 -14.65 -2.86 7.81
C PRO A 374 -15.78 -1.91 7.39
N VAL A 375 -15.96 -0.84 8.14
CA VAL A 375 -16.86 0.26 7.79
C VAL A 375 -16.16 1.18 6.79
N PHE A 376 -16.82 1.45 5.64
CA PHE A 376 -16.29 2.33 4.60
C PHE A 376 -17.17 3.57 4.44
N ARG A 377 -16.56 4.76 4.57
CA ARG A 377 -17.28 6.04 4.54
C ARG A 377 -16.82 6.93 3.39
N GLY A 378 -17.75 7.57 2.70
CA GLY A 378 -17.45 8.60 1.70
C GLY A 378 -16.98 8.11 0.32
N PHE A 379 -16.87 6.79 0.07
CA PHE A 379 -16.39 6.23 -1.19
C PHE A 379 -17.45 6.13 -2.30
N GLY A 380 -18.73 6.33 -1.99
CA GLY A 380 -19.81 6.25 -2.96
C GLY A 380 -20.06 4.84 -3.53
N LEU A 381 -19.70 3.80 -2.80
CA LEU A 381 -19.63 2.42 -3.26
C LEU A 381 -20.97 1.88 -3.79
N ILE A 382 -22.08 2.19 -3.13
CA ILE A 382 -23.43 1.75 -3.54
C ILE A 382 -23.77 2.37 -4.89
N ARG A 383 -23.61 3.70 -5.02
CA ARG A 383 -23.89 4.43 -6.28
C ARG A 383 -23.05 3.90 -7.44
N LEU A 384 -21.78 3.54 -7.19
CA LEU A 384 -20.91 2.96 -8.22
C LEU A 384 -21.40 1.59 -8.67
N SER A 385 -21.75 0.71 -7.73
CA SER A 385 -22.22 -0.65 -8.05
C SER A 385 -23.56 -0.63 -8.79
N LEU A 386 -24.45 0.31 -8.49
CA LEU A 386 -25.75 0.46 -9.14
C LEU A 386 -25.66 0.93 -10.61
N ARG A 387 -24.52 1.43 -11.07
CA ARG A 387 -24.29 1.76 -12.49
C ARG A 387 -24.24 0.52 -13.39
N HIS A 388 -23.91 -0.65 -12.83
CA HIS A 388 -23.80 -1.92 -13.55
C HIS A 388 -24.44 -3.04 -12.72
N PRO A 389 -25.76 -3.07 -12.54
CA PRO A 389 -26.45 -3.93 -11.57
C PRO A 389 -26.26 -5.42 -11.85
N LEU A 390 -26.31 -5.88 -13.09
CA LEU A 390 -26.13 -7.30 -13.44
C LEU A 390 -24.71 -7.79 -13.08
N ARG A 391 -23.68 -6.99 -13.37
CA ARG A 391 -22.31 -7.31 -12.99
C ARG A 391 -22.12 -7.27 -11.47
N ALA A 392 -22.75 -6.32 -10.78
CA ALA A 392 -22.74 -6.26 -9.32
C ALA A 392 -23.36 -7.52 -8.70
N MET A 393 -24.49 -8.00 -9.21
CA MET A 393 -25.12 -9.26 -8.77
C MET A 393 -24.18 -10.47 -8.99
N SER A 394 -23.55 -10.57 -10.15
CA SER A 394 -22.56 -11.61 -10.44
C SER A 394 -21.38 -11.58 -9.46
N VAL A 395 -20.82 -10.39 -9.17
CA VAL A 395 -19.74 -10.21 -8.21
C VAL A 395 -20.16 -10.61 -6.79
N SER A 396 -21.38 -10.25 -6.36
CA SER A 396 -21.93 -10.64 -5.06
C SER A 396 -22.05 -12.15 -4.93
N ARG A 397 -22.71 -12.81 -5.89
CA ARG A 397 -22.85 -14.28 -5.93
C ARG A 397 -21.51 -14.99 -5.96
N GLY A 398 -20.58 -14.53 -6.80
CA GLY A 398 -19.23 -15.10 -6.90
C GLY A 398 -18.43 -14.95 -5.60
N THR A 399 -18.60 -13.85 -4.88
CA THR A 399 -17.96 -13.64 -3.57
C THR A 399 -18.56 -14.57 -2.52
N TYR A 400 -19.88 -14.65 -2.43
CA TYR A 400 -20.58 -15.58 -1.54
C TYR A 400 -20.11 -17.03 -1.75
N SER A 401 -20.14 -17.50 -2.99
CA SER A 401 -19.78 -18.88 -3.34
C SER A 401 -18.31 -19.21 -2.98
N ARG A 402 -17.36 -18.29 -3.25
CA ARG A 402 -15.96 -18.48 -2.90
C ARG A 402 -15.74 -18.58 -1.38
N ILE A 403 -16.39 -17.74 -0.59
CA ILE A 403 -16.27 -17.76 0.87
C ILE A 403 -16.86 -19.07 1.43
N ARG A 404 -18.00 -19.51 0.93
CA ARG A 404 -18.64 -20.76 1.38
C ARG A 404 -17.79 -21.99 1.03
N ARG A 405 -17.22 -22.05 -0.20
CA ARG A 405 -16.31 -23.14 -0.59
C ARG A 405 -15.07 -23.20 0.27
N ALA A 406 -14.45 -22.04 0.55
CA ALA A 406 -13.26 -21.99 1.39
C ALA A 406 -13.54 -22.51 2.81
N ARG A 407 -14.71 -22.17 3.40
CA ARG A 407 -15.12 -22.71 4.70
C ARG A 407 -15.31 -24.22 4.69
N ASN A 408 -15.96 -24.75 3.65
CA ASN A 408 -16.21 -26.19 3.56
C ASN A 408 -14.92 -27.01 3.30
N ALA A 409 -13.88 -26.39 2.75
CA ALA A 409 -12.58 -27.04 2.54
C ALA A 409 -11.67 -27.00 3.78
N SER A 410 -12.05 -26.22 4.81
CA SER A 410 -11.31 -26.08 6.09
C SER A 410 -11.96 -26.89 7.23
N VAL A 411 -13.05 -27.60 6.97
CA VAL A 411 -13.74 -28.58 7.84
C VAL A 411 -13.42 -30.00 7.33
#